data_999c8d12628aa085122b2f11bdb46102
#
_entry.id   999c8d12628aa085122b2f11bdb46102
#
_cell.length_a   1.000
_cell.length_b   1.000
_cell.length_c   1.000
_cell.angle_alpha   90.00
_cell.angle_beta   90.00
_cell.angle_gamma   90.00
#
_symmetry.space_group_name_H-M   'P 1'
#
loop_
_entity.id
_entity.type
_entity.pdbx_description
1 polymer ?
#
loop_
_entity_poly.entity_id
_entity_poly.type
_entity_poly.pdbx_seq_one_letter_code
_entity_poly.pdbx_strand_id
1 'polypeptide(L)'
;WIHTDYAALSLDRATELAMWSKYDAICGVSEQASKSFQTAFPELARKVQTVENILPKELICKQTEEPQTDMSSDGSVLILSVGRFCEAKNFDNVPDICRRLVADGPDVTWHLIGYGSDEPLIRQKIDEAGMQERVIILGKKDNPYPYMRACGLYVQPSRYEGKAVTVREAQLLGKPVVITDYATSGSQLEDGVDGLIVPMDNAGCAAGIAALLRDPARMQRLSENCKKRDYTNGAEVEKIYALMEG
;
A
#
# COMPACT_ATOMS: atom_id res chain seq x y z
N TRP A 1 2.36 15.87 10.71
CA TRP A 1 1.63 14.64 10.37
C TRP A 1 2.52 13.43 10.61
N ILE A 2 1.95 12.36 11.21
CA ILE A 2 2.63 11.11 11.55
C ILE A 2 2.14 10.03 10.58
N HIS A 3 3.05 9.52 9.74
CA HIS A 3 2.77 8.52 8.69
C HIS A 3 3.32 7.13 9.02
N THR A 4 3.86 6.93 10.22
CA THR A 4 4.55 5.68 10.60
C THR A 4 4.15 5.23 11.99
N ASP A 5 4.47 3.98 12.31
CA ASP A 5 4.39 3.45 13.67
C ASP A 5 5.63 3.89 14.46
N TYR A 6 5.43 4.73 15.48
CA TYR A 6 6.50 5.23 16.33
C TYR A 6 7.15 4.15 17.20
N ALA A 7 6.43 3.07 17.50
CA ALA A 7 6.99 1.93 18.23
C ALA A 7 8.07 1.18 17.44
N ALA A 8 8.06 1.30 16.11
CA ALA A 8 9.04 0.67 15.22
C ALA A 8 10.31 1.51 15.00
N LEU A 9 10.35 2.74 15.52
CA LEU A 9 11.45 3.68 15.28
C LEU A 9 12.46 3.68 16.44
N SER A 10 13.75 3.64 16.10
CA SER A 10 14.84 3.88 17.05
C SER A 10 15.17 5.38 17.06
N LEU A 11 14.57 6.15 17.97
CA LEU A 11 14.68 7.61 18.02
C LEU A 11 15.31 8.09 19.34
N ASP A 12 16.02 9.23 19.27
CA ASP A 12 16.37 9.99 20.48
C ASP A 12 15.12 10.70 21.01
N ARG A 13 14.52 10.11 22.05
CA ARG A 13 13.27 10.60 22.65
C ARG A 13 13.34 12.06 23.09
N ALA A 14 14.47 12.53 23.61
CA ALA A 14 14.59 13.90 24.13
C ALA A 14 14.53 14.92 22.98
N THR A 15 15.24 14.66 21.89
CA THR A 15 15.23 15.48 20.69
C THR A 15 13.86 15.51 20.03
N GLU A 16 13.21 14.34 19.89
CA GLU A 16 11.88 14.21 19.31
C GLU A 16 10.83 14.96 20.16
N LEU A 17 10.83 14.77 21.49
CA LEU A 17 9.92 15.47 22.40
C LEU A 17 10.07 16.98 22.29
N ALA A 18 11.31 17.49 22.27
CA ALA A 18 11.58 18.92 22.14
C ALA A 18 11.09 19.49 20.80
N MET A 19 11.19 18.71 19.73
CA MET A 19 10.68 19.07 18.40
C MET A 19 9.15 19.09 18.39
N TRP A 20 8.51 17.99 18.79
CA TRP A 20 7.06 17.84 18.73
C TRP A 20 6.30 18.76 19.67
N SER A 21 6.92 19.18 20.80
CA SER A 21 6.33 20.13 21.75
C SER A 21 6.02 21.50 21.14
N LYS A 22 6.69 21.86 20.04
CA LYS A 22 6.53 23.16 19.35
C LYS A 22 5.25 23.26 18.51
N TYR A 23 4.58 22.14 18.25
CA TYR A 23 3.36 22.11 17.45
C TYR A 23 2.12 22.22 18.34
N ASP A 24 1.10 22.94 17.87
CA ASP A 24 -0.19 23.09 18.55
C ASP A 24 -1.03 21.80 18.44
N ALA A 25 -1.01 21.16 17.26
CA ALA A 25 -1.68 19.90 17.00
C ALA A 25 -0.74 18.91 16.29
N ILE A 26 -0.96 17.62 16.55
CA ILE A 26 -0.20 16.51 15.98
C ILE A 26 -1.21 15.52 15.36
N CYS A 27 -1.14 15.31 14.05
CA CYS A 27 -2.09 14.46 13.32
C CYS A 27 -1.47 13.11 12.97
N GLY A 28 -2.05 12.01 13.46
CA GLY A 28 -1.73 10.67 12.98
C GLY A 28 -2.65 10.26 11.83
N VAL A 29 -2.11 9.67 10.77
CA VAL A 29 -2.88 9.23 9.59
C VAL A 29 -3.75 7.99 9.82
N SER A 30 -3.69 7.42 11.01
CA SER A 30 -4.54 6.32 11.47
C SER A 30 -4.62 6.32 13.00
N GLU A 31 -5.65 5.67 13.56
CA GLU A 31 -5.73 5.50 15.02
C GLU A 31 -4.51 4.78 15.58
N GLN A 32 -3.97 3.79 14.87
CA GLN A 32 -2.79 3.06 15.29
C GLN A 32 -1.56 3.97 15.34
N ALA A 33 -1.33 4.80 14.31
CA ALA A 33 -0.22 5.78 14.30
C ALA A 33 -0.38 6.79 15.44
N SER A 34 -1.61 7.27 15.70
CA SER A 34 -1.91 8.17 16.80
C SER A 34 -1.63 7.52 18.16
N LYS A 35 -2.11 6.31 18.40
CA LYS A 35 -1.89 5.55 19.64
C LYS A 35 -0.42 5.23 19.87
N SER A 36 0.30 4.81 18.83
CA SER A 36 1.74 4.53 18.90
C SER A 36 2.52 5.78 19.32
N PHE A 37 2.22 6.94 18.71
CA PHE A 37 2.83 8.21 19.08
C PHE A 37 2.47 8.62 20.52
N GLN A 38 1.20 8.53 20.93
CA GLN A 38 0.75 8.82 22.29
C GLN A 38 1.45 7.95 23.35
N THR A 39 1.71 6.68 23.00
CA THR A 39 2.46 5.77 23.88
C THR A 39 3.93 6.19 24.00
N ALA A 40 4.56 6.63 22.90
CA ALA A 40 5.94 7.12 22.91
C ALA A 40 6.09 8.46 23.63
N PHE A 41 5.08 9.34 23.51
CA PHE A 41 5.07 10.69 24.08
C PHE A 41 3.76 11.00 24.84
N PRO A 42 3.55 10.42 26.03
CA PRO A 42 2.33 10.63 26.81
C PRO A 42 2.10 12.11 27.17
N GLU A 43 3.16 12.90 27.27
CA GLU A 43 3.13 14.34 27.58
C GLU A 43 2.42 15.14 26.48
N LEU A 44 2.45 14.63 25.24
CA LEU A 44 1.85 15.27 24.06
C LEU A 44 0.50 14.64 23.67
N ALA A 45 0.01 13.65 24.41
CA ALA A 45 -1.18 12.88 24.05
C ALA A 45 -2.42 13.75 23.77
N ARG A 46 -2.57 14.87 24.49
CA ARG A 46 -3.71 15.82 24.32
C ARG A 46 -3.66 16.60 23.01
N LYS A 47 -2.49 16.72 22.39
CA LYS A 47 -2.29 17.39 21.10
C LYS A 47 -2.53 16.46 19.90
N VAL A 48 -2.63 15.14 20.16
CA VAL A 48 -2.72 14.14 19.09
C VAL A 48 -4.16 13.92 18.67
N GLN A 49 -4.40 14.03 17.37
CA GLN A 49 -5.68 13.71 16.73
C GLN A 49 -5.46 12.77 15.56
N THR A 50 -6.47 11.94 15.27
CA THR A 50 -6.44 11.11 14.06
C THR A 50 -7.13 11.87 12.93
N VAL A 51 -6.37 12.14 11.88
CA VAL A 51 -6.86 12.72 10.62
C VAL A 51 -6.36 11.85 9.48
N GLU A 52 -7.23 11.03 8.93
CA GLU A 52 -6.89 10.10 7.86
C GLU A 52 -6.59 10.83 6.54
N ASN A 53 -5.81 10.19 5.66
CA ASN A 53 -5.53 10.74 4.34
C ASN A 53 -6.81 10.87 3.52
N ILE A 54 -7.00 12.02 2.90
CA ILE A 54 -8.13 12.34 2.03
C ILE A 54 -7.72 12.03 0.59
N LEU A 55 -8.59 11.33 -0.15
CA LEU A 55 -8.36 10.99 -1.55
C LEU A 55 -9.28 11.84 -2.46
N PRO A 56 -8.70 12.61 -3.39
CA PRO A 56 -9.46 13.40 -4.36
C PRO A 56 -9.97 12.50 -5.50
N LYS A 57 -11.13 11.85 -5.29
CA LYS A 57 -11.69 10.83 -6.20
C LYS A 57 -11.79 11.30 -7.65
N GLU A 58 -12.35 12.49 -7.86
CA GLU A 58 -12.57 13.04 -9.21
C GLU A 58 -11.24 13.23 -9.93
N LEU A 59 -10.22 13.73 -9.23
CA LEU A 59 -8.89 13.93 -9.78
C LEU A 59 -8.23 12.58 -10.10
N ILE A 60 -8.28 11.64 -9.18
CA ILE A 60 -7.72 10.28 -9.37
C ILE A 60 -8.39 9.62 -10.58
N CYS A 61 -9.72 9.64 -10.66
CA CYS A 61 -10.45 9.07 -11.80
C CYS A 61 -10.06 9.73 -13.12
N LYS A 62 -9.98 11.07 -13.16
CA LYS A 62 -9.54 11.81 -14.35
C LYS A 62 -8.12 11.43 -14.79
N GLN A 63 -7.20 11.30 -13.84
CA GLN A 63 -5.81 10.93 -14.12
C GLN A 63 -5.66 9.50 -14.64
N THR A 64 -6.64 8.61 -14.44
CA THR A 64 -6.61 7.27 -15.06
C THR A 64 -6.78 7.28 -16.57
N GLU A 65 -7.24 8.41 -17.16
CA GLU A 65 -7.47 8.53 -18.59
C GLU A 65 -6.20 8.84 -19.38
N GLU A 66 -5.13 9.24 -18.69
CA GLU A 66 -3.83 9.46 -19.32
C GLU A 66 -3.28 8.15 -19.90
N PRO A 67 -2.67 8.20 -21.10
CA PRO A 67 -2.12 6.99 -21.70
C PRO A 67 -0.90 6.49 -20.93
N GLN A 68 -0.80 5.17 -20.74
CA GLN A 68 0.41 4.49 -20.35
C GLN A 68 0.80 3.49 -21.45
N THR A 69 2.06 3.34 -21.75
CA THR A 69 2.53 2.56 -22.91
C THR A 69 3.56 1.50 -22.56
N ASP A 70 4.05 1.50 -21.32
CA ASP A 70 5.15 0.64 -20.86
C ASP A 70 4.70 -0.46 -19.88
N MET A 71 3.39 -0.65 -19.74
CA MET A 71 2.81 -1.81 -19.06
C MET A 71 1.81 -2.49 -20.02
N SER A 72 2.20 -3.59 -20.60
CA SER A 72 1.36 -4.38 -21.50
C SER A 72 1.26 -5.81 -21.00
N SER A 73 0.13 -6.47 -21.30
CA SER A 73 -0.06 -7.88 -21.03
C SER A 73 0.23 -8.69 -22.30
N ASP A 74 0.98 -9.76 -22.14
CA ASP A 74 1.15 -10.83 -23.14
C ASP A 74 0.07 -11.93 -23.02
N GLY A 75 -1.00 -11.66 -22.27
CA GLY A 75 -2.02 -12.61 -21.86
C GLY A 75 -1.98 -12.99 -20.39
N SER A 76 -0.87 -12.66 -19.70
CA SER A 76 -0.72 -12.87 -18.25
C SER A 76 -1.58 -11.92 -17.42
N VAL A 77 -1.87 -12.28 -16.16
CA VAL A 77 -2.49 -11.37 -15.21
C VAL A 77 -1.46 -10.34 -14.76
N LEU A 78 -1.80 -9.06 -14.99
CA LEU A 78 -0.97 -7.93 -14.56
C LEU A 78 -1.15 -7.68 -13.06
N ILE A 79 -0.11 -7.96 -12.28
CA ILE A 79 -0.01 -7.56 -10.87
C ILE A 79 0.74 -6.24 -10.78
N LEU A 80 0.27 -5.32 -9.94
CA LEU A 80 0.91 -4.04 -9.71
C LEU A 80 1.18 -3.81 -8.23
N SER A 81 2.36 -3.28 -7.92
CA SER A 81 2.70 -2.67 -6.62
C SER A 81 3.28 -1.28 -6.84
N VAL A 82 2.90 -0.33 -5.98
CA VAL A 82 3.36 1.06 -6.04
C VAL A 82 3.90 1.50 -4.68
N GLY A 83 5.12 2.03 -4.65
CA GLY A 83 5.69 2.53 -3.40
C GLY A 83 7.19 2.80 -3.49
N ARG A 84 7.75 3.35 -2.40
CA ARG A 84 9.21 3.53 -2.29
C ARG A 84 9.90 2.17 -2.23
N PHE A 85 11.04 2.06 -2.88
CA PHE A 85 11.89 0.87 -2.79
C PHE A 85 12.73 0.96 -1.52
N CYS A 86 12.17 0.42 -0.43
CA CYS A 86 12.74 0.41 0.91
C CYS A 86 12.27 -0.84 1.66
N GLU A 87 12.95 -1.19 2.73
CA GLU A 87 12.68 -2.38 3.56
C GLU A 87 11.20 -2.53 3.92
N ALA A 88 10.52 -1.43 4.31
CA ALA A 88 9.11 -1.44 4.70
C ALA A 88 8.19 -2.03 3.63
N LYS A 89 8.49 -1.78 2.35
CA LYS A 89 7.66 -2.19 1.22
C LYS A 89 7.88 -3.63 0.76
N ASN A 90 8.97 -4.26 1.19
CA ASN A 90 9.24 -5.68 0.96
C ASN A 90 9.34 -6.07 -0.53
N PHE A 91 9.69 -5.13 -1.40
CA PHE A 91 9.77 -5.42 -2.84
C PHE A 91 10.96 -6.31 -3.20
N ASP A 92 11.95 -6.43 -2.33
CA ASP A 92 13.05 -7.37 -2.43
C ASP A 92 12.60 -8.85 -2.38
N ASN A 93 11.44 -9.15 -1.80
CA ASN A 93 10.85 -10.50 -1.77
C ASN A 93 9.88 -10.78 -2.93
N VAL A 94 9.45 -9.75 -3.68
CA VAL A 94 8.54 -9.93 -4.83
C VAL A 94 9.06 -10.95 -5.85
N PRO A 95 10.35 -10.99 -6.21
CA PRO A 95 10.87 -11.99 -7.16
C PRO A 95 10.67 -13.44 -6.68
N ASP A 96 10.91 -13.75 -5.41
CA ASP A 96 10.67 -15.09 -4.89
C ASP A 96 9.18 -15.43 -4.78
N ILE A 97 8.35 -14.47 -4.38
CA ILE A 97 6.88 -14.64 -4.37
C ILE A 97 6.37 -14.91 -5.78
N CYS A 98 6.81 -14.13 -6.78
CA CYS A 98 6.43 -14.28 -8.19
C CYS A 98 6.88 -15.65 -8.74
N ARG A 99 8.11 -16.06 -8.46
CA ARG A 99 8.63 -17.38 -8.86
C ARG A 99 7.76 -18.52 -8.31
N ARG A 100 7.31 -18.43 -7.06
CA ARG A 100 6.40 -19.41 -6.45
C ARG A 100 5.03 -19.42 -7.11
N LEU A 101 4.50 -18.21 -7.42
CA LEU A 101 3.22 -18.07 -8.12
C LEU A 101 3.25 -18.75 -9.50
N VAL A 102 4.28 -18.46 -10.30
CA VAL A 102 4.43 -19.05 -11.64
C VAL A 102 4.62 -20.57 -11.54
N ALA A 103 5.40 -21.05 -10.58
CA ALA A 103 5.61 -22.48 -10.36
C ALA A 103 4.32 -23.22 -9.93
N ASP A 104 3.38 -22.53 -9.27
CA ASP A 104 2.09 -23.06 -8.83
C ASP A 104 1.00 -22.95 -9.91
N GLY A 105 1.29 -22.36 -11.07
CA GLY A 105 0.47 -22.37 -12.27
C GLY A 105 -0.13 -21.06 -12.76
N PRO A 106 -0.42 -20.02 -11.92
CA PRO A 106 -0.90 -18.77 -12.46
C PRO A 106 0.11 -18.10 -13.39
N ASP A 107 -0.36 -17.68 -14.56
CA ASP A 107 0.45 -16.89 -15.49
C ASP A 107 0.34 -15.41 -15.13
N VAL A 108 1.40 -14.86 -14.55
CA VAL A 108 1.43 -13.49 -14.01
C VAL A 108 2.66 -12.73 -14.47
N THR A 109 2.51 -11.41 -14.60
CA THR A 109 3.61 -10.46 -14.71
C THR A 109 3.42 -9.39 -13.63
N TRP A 110 4.45 -9.17 -12.81
CA TRP A 110 4.38 -8.27 -11.66
C TRP A 110 5.19 -6.99 -11.93
N HIS A 111 4.49 -5.87 -11.98
CA HIS A 111 5.07 -4.56 -12.23
C HIS A 111 5.28 -3.79 -10.93
N LEU A 112 6.44 -3.17 -10.78
CA LEU A 112 6.83 -2.36 -9.64
C LEU A 112 7.00 -0.90 -10.09
N ILE A 113 6.17 -0.02 -9.55
CA ILE A 113 6.31 1.44 -9.73
C ILE A 113 6.87 2.04 -8.45
N GLY A 114 7.96 2.77 -8.60
CA GLY A 114 8.61 3.46 -7.50
C GLY A 114 10.08 3.72 -7.72
N TYR A 115 10.72 4.12 -6.65
CA TYR A 115 12.17 4.36 -6.59
C TYR A 115 12.63 4.28 -5.13
N GLY A 116 13.92 4.10 -4.91
CA GLY A 116 14.50 4.09 -3.55
C GLY A 116 15.81 3.37 -3.47
N SER A 117 16.37 3.34 -2.25
CA SER A 117 17.70 2.75 -1.97
C SER A 117 17.81 1.27 -2.30
N ASP A 118 16.67 0.56 -2.22
CA ASP A 118 16.67 -0.89 -2.37
C ASP A 118 16.51 -1.36 -3.83
N GLU A 119 16.45 -0.43 -4.80
CA GLU A 119 16.35 -0.81 -6.22
C GLU A 119 17.47 -1.76 -6.67
N PRO A 120 18.77 -1.53 -6.33
CA PRO A 120 19.82 -2.47 -6.69
C PRO A 120 19.60 -3.87 -6.09
N LEU A 121 19.13 -3.94 -4.83
CA LEU A 121 18.80 -5.21 -4.19
C LEU A 121 17.65 -5.93 -4.90
N ILE A 122 16.60 -5.20 -5.26
CA ILE A 122 15.44 -5.77 -5.97
C ILE A 122 15.88 -6.34 -7.31
N ARG A 123 16.71 -5.61 -8.09
CA ARG A 123 17.26 -6.09 -9.37
C ARG A 123 18.10 -7.34 -9.20
N GLN A 124 18.98 -7.36 -8.20
CA GLN A 124 19.74 -8.55 -7.86
C GLN A 124 18.84 -9.75 -7.55
N LYS A 125 17.77 -9.54 -6.77
CA LYS A 125 16.80 -10.60 -6.42
C LYS A 125 15.99 -11.09 -7.63
N ILE A 126 15.70 -10.21 -8.59
CA ILE A 126 15.05 -10.58 -9.86
C ILE A 126 15.99 -11.54 -10.64
N ASP A 127 17.28 -11.20 -10.73
CA ASP A 127 18.27 -12.02 -11.44
C ASP A 127 18.50 -13.37 -10.75
N GLU A 128 18.65 -13.37 -9.41
CA GLU A 128 18.82 -14.59 -8.61
C GLU A 128 17.61 -15.54 -8.74
N ALA A 129 16.39 -14.99 -8.86
CA ALA A 129 15.18 -15.77 -9.01
C ALA A 129 14.88 -16.21 -10.46
N GLY A 130 15.60 -15.68 -11.46
CA GLY A 130 15.33 -15.91 -12.88
C GLY A 130 14.01 -15.30 -13.34
N MET A 131 13.63 -14.12 -12.79
CA MET A 131 12.31 -13.52 -13.01
C MET A 131 12.37 -12.23 -13.84
N GLN A 132 13.38 -12.03 -14.66
CA GLN A 132 13.61 -10.81 -15.44
C GLN A 132 12.44 -10.47 -16.39
N GLU A 133 11.76 -11.50 -16.92
CA GLU A 133 10.60 -11.30 -17.81
C GLU A 133 9.27 -11.24 -17.07
N ARG A 134 9.25 -11.51 -15.75
CA ARG A 134 8.04 -11.60 -14.94
C ARG A 134 7.94 -10.55 -13.85
N VAL A 135 9.05 -9.99 -13.38
CA VAL A 135 9.07 -8.88 -12.41
C VAL A 135 9.73 -7.69 -13.06
N ILE A 136 8.92 -6.70 -13.40
CA ILE A 136 9.33 -5.54 -14.21
C ILE A 136 9.35 -4.29 -13.35
N ILE A 137 10.51 -3.65 -13.21
CA ILE A 137 10.64 -2.35 -12.56
C ILE A 137 10.36 -1.26 -13.59
N LEU A 138 9.23 -0.55 -13.44
CA LEU A 138 8.84 0.56 -14.30
C LEU A 138 9.47 1.90 -13.88
N GLY A 139 10.16 1.92 -12.72
CA GLY A 139 10.74 3.14 -12.16
C GLY A 139 9.69 4.09 -11.59
N LYS A 140 10.10 5.34 -11.32
CA LYS A 140 9.20 6.38 -10.83
C LYS A 140 8.20 6.80 -11.91
N LYS A 141 6.93 6.90 -11.55
CA LYS A 141 5.87 7.48 -12.37
C LYS A 141 5.24 8.64 -11.62
N ASP A 142 5.07 9.78 -12.29
CA ASP A 142 4.40 10.93 -11.69
C ASP A 142 2.88 10.70 -11.58
N ASN A 143 2.31 9.90 -12.48
CA ASN A 143 0.93 9.46 -12.45
C ASN A 143 0.86 7.91 -12.49
N PRO A 144 0.62 7.22 -11.35
CA PRO A 144 0.49 5.77 -11.31
C PRO A 144 -0.92 5.25 -11.65
N TYR A 145 -1.92 6.12 -11.74
CA TYR A 145 -3.32 5.70 -11.84
C TYR A 145 -3.69 4.99 -13.14
N PRO A 146 -3.15 5.32 -14.33
CA PRO A 146 -3.39 4.53 -15.54
C PRO A 146 -2.90 3.09 -15.40
N TYR A 147 -1.79 2.87 -14.68
CA TYR A 147 -1.26 1.54 -14.39
C TYR A 147 -2.14 0.80 -13.38
N MET A 148 -2.62 1.49 -12.34
CA MET A 148 -3.58 0.92 -11.40
C MET A 148 -4.87 0.52 -12.11
N ARG A 149 -5.37 1.35 -13.02
CA ARG A 149 -6.55 1.04 -13.84
C ARG A 149 -6.33 -0.20 -14.70
N ALA A 150 -5.15 -0.35 -15.30
CA ALA A 150 -4.82 -1.45 -16.20
C ALA A 150 -4.53 -2.76 -15.49
N CYS A 151 -4.07 -2.76 -14.22
CA CYS A 151 -3.74 -4.00 -13.53
C CYS A 151 -4.98 -4.86 -13.26
N GLY A 152 -4.78 -6.18 -13.26
CA GLY A 152 -5.80 -7.16 -12.85
C GLY A 152 -5.86 -7.35 -11.34
N LEU A 153 -4.74 -7.15 -10.64
CA LEU A 153 -4.61 -7.29 -9.20
C LEU A 153 -3.60 -6.27 -8.65
N TYR A 154 -3.98 -5.58 -7.59
CA TYR A 154 -3.05 -4.73 -6.84
C TYR A 154 -2.52 -5.48 -5.62
N VAL A 155 -1.21 -5.56 -5.43
CA VAL A 155 -0.59 -6.24 -4.29
C VAL A 155 0.35 -5.30 -3.55
N GLN A 156 0.20 -5.20 -2.23
CA GLN A 156 1.10 -4.45 -1.37
C GLN A 156 1.72 -5.41 -0.35
N PRO A 157 2.91 -5.99 -0.64
CA PRO A 157 3.51 -7.04 0.18
C PRO A 157 4.33 -6.49 1.35
N SER A 158 3.95 -5.36 1.93
CA SER A 158 4.71 -4.62 2.92
C SER A 158 5.00 -5.42 4.18
N ARG A 159 6.16 -5.16 4.82
CA ARG A 159 6.49 -5.65 6.17
C ARG A 159 5.78 -4.85 7.24
N TYR A 160 5.65 -3.54 7.03
CA TYR A 160 4.92 -2.63 7.92
C TYR A 160 4.44 -1.39 7.17
N GLU A 161 3.31 -0.85 7.61
CA GLU A 161 2.68 0.37 7.10
C GLU A 161 2.03 1.14 8.26
N GLY A 162 1.94 2.45 8.14
CA GLY A 162 1.01 3.24 8.97
C GLY A 162 -0.41 3.13 8.40
N LYS A 163 -0.59 3.65 7.18
CA LYS A 163 -1.77 3.46 6.32
C LYS A 163 -1.33 3.66 4.87
N ALA A 164 -1.38 2.60 4.08
CA ALA A 164 -0.91 2.64 2.70
C ALA A 164 -1.93 3.37 1.81
N VAL A 165 -1.61 4.61 1.43
CA VAL A 165 -2.46 5.44 0.55
C VAL A 165 -2.70 4.72 -0.79
N THR A 166 -1.66 4.14 -1.37
CA THR A 166 -1.73 3.44 -2.67
C THR A 166 -2.68 2.24 -2.67
N VAL A 167 -2.87 1.57 -1.53
CA VAL A 167 -3.88 0.51 -1.35
C VAL A 167 -5.28 1.10 -1.45
N ARG A 168 -5.53 2.23 -0.76
CA ARG A 168 -6.83 2.92 -0.85
C ARG A 168 -7.10 3.49 -2.24
N GLU A 169 -6.08 3.99 -2.92
CA GLU A 169 -6.20 4.44 -4.31
C GLU A 169 -6.61 3.30 -5.24
N ALA A 170 -6.00 2.12 -5.08
CA ALA A 170 -6.40 0.93 -5.83
C ALA A 170 -7.84 0.48 -5.51
N GLN A 171 -8.25 0.49 -4.23
CA GLN A 171 -9.63 0.20 -3.80
C GLN A 171 -10.62 1.21 -4.38
N LEU A 172 -10.30 2.51 -4.35
CA LEU A 172 -11.11 3.59 -4.93
C LEU A 172 -11.33 3.39 -6.44
N LEU A 173 -10.31 2.88 -7.13
CA LEU A 173 -10.39 2.50 -8.55
C LEU A 173 -11.09 1.15 -8.78
N GLY A 174 -11.62 0.53 -7.74
CA GLY A 174 -12.35 -0.74 -7.82
C GLY A 174 -11.46 -1.93 -8.13
N LYS A 175 -10.18 -1.90 -7.78
CA LYS A 175 -9.27 -3.02 -8.00
C LYS A 175 -9.38 -4.05 -6.89
N PRO A 176 -9.34 -5.36 -7.19
CA PRO A 176 -9.07 -6.36 -6.17
C PRO A 176 -7.68 -6.08 -5.58
N VAL A 177 -7.59 -6.13 -4.25
CA VAL A 177 -6.38 -5.79 -3.52
C VAL A 177 -5.93 -6.95 -2.63
N VAL A 178 -4.63 -7.20 -2.58
CA VAL A 178 -4.00 -8.11 -1.62
C VAL A 178 -2.95 -7.35 -0.83
N ILE A 179 -2.97 -7.49 0.48
CA ILE A 179 -1.92 -6.99 1.37
C ILE A 179 -1.41 -8.12 2.27
N THR A 180 -0.21 -8.00 2.77
CA THR A 180 0.34 -8.88 3.80
C THR A 180 -0.22 -8.54 5.18
N ASP A 181 -0.18 -9.51 6.10
CA ASP A 181 -0.68 -9.39 7.49
C ASP A 181 0.33 -8.63 8.39
N TYR A 182 0.58 -7.35 8.07
CA TYR A 182 1.32 -6.46 8.96
C TYR A 182 0.41 -5.91 10.07
N ALA A 183 0.99 -5.41 11.14
CA ALA A 183 0.29 -5.05 12.39
C ALA A 183 -0.95 -4.15 12.23
N THR A 184 -1.00 -3.31 11.19
CA THR A 184 -2.11 -2.40 10.89
C THR A 184 -3.01 -2.88 9.74
N SER A 185 -2.80 -4.07 9.18
CA SER A 185 -3.50 -4.61 8.01
C SER A 185 -5.02 -4.57 8.14
N GLY A 186 -5.55 -4.97 9.31
CA GLY A 186 -6.99 -4.94 9.60
C GLY A 186 -7.61 -3.55 9.65
N SER A 187 -6.81 -2.46 9.77
CA SER A 187 -7.30 -1.08 9.62
C SER A 187 -7.25 -0.58 8.18
N GLN A 188 -6.56 -1.31 7.31
CA GLN A 188 -6.38 -0.97 5.91
C GLN A 188 -7.53 -1.45 5.03
N LEU A 189 -7.99 -2.68 5.25
CA LEU A 189 -9.08 -3.31 4.52
C LEU A 189 -9.81 -4.33 5.40
N GLU A 190 -10.99 -4.72 4.98
CA GLU A 190 -11.79 -5.80 5.58
C GLU A 190 -11.54 -7.08 4.81
N ASP A 191 -10.85 -8.04 5.47
CA ASP A 191 -10.41 -9.28 4.83
C ASP A 191 -11.57 -10.07 4.21
N GLY A 192 -11.40 -10.48 2.95
CA GLY A 192 -12.41 -11.20 2.17
C GLY A 192 -13.59 -10.36 1.68
N VAL A 193 -13.65 -9.07 2.03
CA VAL A 193 -14.73 -8.14 1.64
C VAL A 193 -14.26 -7.15 0.58
N ASP A 194 -13.29 -6.30 0.88
CA ASP A 194 -12.76 -5.28 -0.04
C ASP A 194 -11.26 -5.45 -0.32
N GLY A 195 -10.73 -6.61 0.02
CA GLY A 195 -9.37 -7.05 -0.23
C GLY A 195 -9.10 -8.39 0.45
N LEU A 196 -7.87 -8.84 0.38
CA LEU A 196 -7.41 -10.08 1.00
C LEU A 196 -6.15 -9.79 1.82
N ILE A 197 -6.11 -10.30 3.06
CA ILE A 197 -4.92 -10.30 3.90
C ILE A 197 -4.27 -11.68 3.79
N VAL A 198 -2.99 -11.72 3.44
CA VAL A 198 -2.22 -12.96 3.27
C VAL A 198 -1.03 -13.00 4.23
N PRO A 199 -0.49 -14.18 4.56
CA PRO A 199 0.71 -14.29 5.39
C PRO A 199 1.88 -13.45 4.85
N MET A 200 2.74 -12.94 5.75
CA MET A 200 3.90 -12.12 5.36
C MET A 200 5.06 -12.94 4.78
N ASP A 201 5.12 -14.23 5.07
CA ASP A 201 6.14 -15.09 4.47
C ASP A 201 5.87 -15.33 2.98
N ASN A 202 6.96 -15.52 2.21
CA ASN A 202 6.88 -15.60 0.76
C ASN A 202 5.99 -16.75 0.26
N ALA A 203 5.99 -17.88 0.97
CA ALA A 203 5.21 -19.07 0.57
C ALA A 203 3.71 -18.83 0.83
N GLY A 204 3.36 -18.35 2.02
CA GLY A 204 1.98 -18.00 2.39
C GLY A 204 1.42 -16.88 1.52
N CYS A 205 2.22 -15.83 1.26
CA CYS A 205 1.83 -14.75 0.36
C CYS A 205 1.54 -15.28 -1.05
N ALA A 206 2.45 -16.06 -1.64
CA ALA A 206 2.25 -16.66 -2.95
C ALA A 206 1.01 -17.57 -3.01
N ALA A 207 0.82 -18.44 -2.00
CA ALA A 207 -0.33 -19.33 -1.92
C ALA A 207 -1.66 -18.56 -1.85
N GLY A 208 -1.72 -17.49 -1.03
CA GLY A 208 -2.92 -16.65 -0.92
C GLY A 208 -3.26 -15.95 -2.24
N ILE A 209 -2.26 -15.39 -2.92
CA ILE A 209 -2.44 -14.76 -4.25
C ILE A 209 -2.88 -15.80 -5.27
N ALA A 210 -2.23 -16.98 -5.32
CA ALA A 210 -2.58 -18.05 -6.24
C ALA A 210 -4.02 -18.54 -6.05
N ALA A 211 -4.46 -18.70 -4.80
CA ALA A 211 -5.82 -19.09 -4.48
C ALA A 211 -6.84 -18.04 -4.98
N LEU A 212 -6.52 -16.74 -4.84
CA LEU A 212 -7.37 -15.67 -5.35
C LEU A 212 -7.42 -15.67 -6.89
N LEU A 213 -6.29 -15.81 -7.57
CA LEU A 213 -6.21 -15.83 -9.04
C LEU A 213 -6.96 -17.02 -9.66
N ARG A 214 -7.08 -18.13 -8.94
CA ARG A 214 -7.88 -19.30 -9.35
C ARG A 214 -9.38 -19.17 -9.11
N ASP A 215 -9.81 -18.09 -8.42
CA ASP A 215 -11.23 -17.79 -8.15
C ASP A 215 -11.64 -16.44 -8.77
N PRO A 216 -11.91 -16.39 -10.09
CA PRO A 216 -12.35 -15.15 -10.76
C PRO A 216 -13.62 -14.56 -10.15
N ALA A 217 -14.52 -15.39 -9.64
CA ALA A 217 -15.74 -14.93 -9.00
C ALA A 217 -15.43 -14.18 -7.68
N ARG A 218 -14.45 -14.65 -6.90
CA ARG A 218 -13.98 -13.95 -5.71
C ARG A 218 -13.29 -12.63 -6.06
N MET A 219 -12.42 -12.63 -7.07
CA MET A 219 -11.78 -11.41 -7.56
C MET A 219 -12.82 -10.37 -7.99
N GLN A 220 -13.84 -10.77 -8.73
CA GLN A 220 -14.92 -9.90 -9.15
C GLN A 220 -15.69 -9.35 -7.93
N ARG A 221 -16.06 -10.19 -6.95
CA ARG A 221 -16.74 -9.75 -5.73
C ARG A 221 -15.94 -8.70 -4.96
N LEU A 222 -14.63 -8.89 -4.78
CA LEU A 222 -13.75 -7.91 -4.14
C LEU A 222 -13.77 -6.58 -4.89
N SER A 223 -13.64 -6.62 -6.22
CA SER A 223 -13.71 -5.43 -7.09
C SER A 223 -15.05 -4.69 -6.96
N GLU A 224 -16.16 -5.42 -7.00
CA GLU A 224 -17.51 -4.84 -6.88
C GLU A 224 -17.75 -4.23 -5.49
N ASN A 225 -17.26 -4.86 -4.44
CA ASN A 225 -17.35 -4.34 -3.09
C ASN A 225 -16.51 -3.06 -2.94
N CYS A 226 -15.30 -3.01 -3.52
CA CYS A 226 -14.50 -1.79 -3.57
C CYS A 226 -15.27 -0.63 -4.23
N LYS A 227 -15.94 -0.88 -5.36
CA LYS A 227 -16.73 0.14 -6.07
C LYS A 227 -17.90 0.70 -5.26
N LYS A 228 -18.44 -0.07 -4.31
CA LYS A 228 -19.59 0.32 -3.47
C LYS A 228 -19.20 1.10 -2.21
N ARG A 229 -17.93 1.07 -1.81
CA ARG A 229 -17.41 1.75 -0.61
C ARG A 229 -16.88 3.14 -0.94
N ASP A 230 -17.00 4.05 0.02
CA ASP A 230 -16.33 5.34 -0.04
C ASP A 230 -14.95 5.23 0.62
N TYR A 231 -13.90 5.50 -0.15
CA TYR A 231 -12.51 5.53 0.31
C TYR A 231 -11.95 6.95 0.35
N THR A 232 -12.78 7.97 0.09
CA THR A 232 -12.31 9.36 -0.03
C THR A 232 -11.91 9.97 1.30
N ASN A 233 -12.55 9.54 2.40
CA ASN A 233 -12.43 10.16 3.71
C ASN A 233 -12.73 11.68 3.69
N GLY A 234 -13.66 12.11 2.85
CA GLY A 234 -13.98 13.54 2.68
C GLY A 234 -14.36 14.25 3.98
N ALA A 235 -14.99 13.53 4.92
CA ALA A 235 -15.36 14.07 6.24
C ALA A 235 -14.15 14.47 7.11
N GLU A 236 -12.94 13.96 6.81
CA GLU A 236 -11.73 14.33 7.54
C GLU A 236 -11.32 15.81 7.32
N VAL A 237 -11.82 16.44 6.25
CA VAL A 237 -11.61 17.87 5.97
C VAL A 237 -12.10 18.75 7.11
N GLU A 238 -13.26 18.42 7.70
CA GLU A 238 -13.85 19.18 8.82
C GLU A 238 -12.94 19.17 10.05
N LYS A 239 -12.24 18.05 10.29
CA LYS A 239 -11.27 17.97 11.39
C LYS A 239 -10.08 18.93 11.16
N ILE A 240 -9.64 19.08 9.89
CA ILE A 240 -8.56 20.00 9.53
C ILE A 240 -9.01 21.45 9.79
N TYR A 241 -10.21 21.82 9.35
CA TYR A 241 -10.75 23.16 9.60
C TYR A 241 -10.87 23.45 11.09
N ALA A 242 -11.41 22.51 11.88
CA ALA A 242 -11.51 22.67 13.33
C ALA A 242 -10.14 22.86 14.00
N LEU A 243 -9.06 22.25 13.47
CA LEU A 243 -7.69 22.46 13.97
C LEU A 243 -7.10 23.82 13.59
N MET A 244 -7.61 24.46 12.53
CA MET A 244 -7.14 25.78 12.07
C MET A 244 -7.89 26.93 12.76
N GLU A 245 -9.09 26.69 13.25
CA GLU A 245 -9.96 27.70 13.90
C GLU A 245 -9.77 27.77 15.43
N GLY A 246 -9.21 26.75 16.06
CA GLY A 246 -9.00 26.63 17.51
C GLY A 246 -7.61 26.88 17.95
#